data_5768d42cfea0aaf64fe4d2b4f71d8b78
#
_entry.id   5768d42cfea0aaf64fe4d2b4f71d8b78
#
_cell.length_a   1.000
_cell.length_b   1.000
_cell.length_c   1.000
_cell.angle_alpha   90.00
_cell.angle_beta   90.00
_cell.angle_gamma   90.00
#
_symmetry.space_group_name_H-M   'P 1'
#
loop_
_entity.id
_entity.type
_entity.pdbx_description
1 polymer ?
#
loop_
_entity_poly.entity_id
_entity_poly.type
_entity_poly.pdbx_seq_one_letter_code
_entity_poly.pdbx_strand_id
1 'polypeptide(L)'
;GSEMCIRDRYGTVDLITTISTVAGPMLTLNIAESVMRFGLDKDADKEKNTQCGSIVLLIAMIIGLVLIPICRCITEVSDYAMYVYFYVISLSASQLFLCDLRGKELLLKYSLGNILQTLMIAILNITFLLVFKMETGGYLLAYIIANFIVAIYAIIAGKGYKAFSFHNIDRLSLIHI
;
A
#
# COMPACT_ATOMS: atom_id res chain seq x y z
N GLY A 1 27.38 4.99 24.60
CA GLY A 1 26.85 5.80 23.47
C GLY A 1 26.20 5.01 22.34
N SER A 2 26.60 3.75 22.09
CA SER A 2 26.07 2.99 20.92
C SER A 2 24.65 2.44 21.11
N GLU A 3 24.31 2.01 22.32
CA GLU A 3 22.98 1.43 22.59
C GLU A 3 21.84 2.47 22.56
N MET A 4 22.13 3.70 22.98
CA MET A 4 21.16 4.79 22.93
C MET A 4 20.85 5.20 21.49
N CYS A 5 21.85 5.26 20.61
CA CYS A 5 21.66 5.51 19.16
C CYS A 5 20.84 4.42 18.45
N ILE A 6 20.99 3.16 18.84
CA ILE A 6 20.24 2.04 18.25
C ILE A 6 18.77 2.15 18.68
N ARG A 7 18.50 2.45 19.94
CA ARG A 7 17.15 2.59 20.49
C ARG A 7 16.38 3.75 19.85
N ASP A 8 17.02 4.89 19.63
CA ASP A 8 16.42 6.06 18.99
C ASP A 8 16.07 5.78 17.52
N ARG A 9 16.90 5.02 16.81
CA ARG A 9 16.64 4.64 15.40
C ARG A 9 15.46 3.69 15.27
N TYR A 10 15.32 2.71 16.15
CA TYR A 10 14.13 1.84 16.16
C TYR A 10 12.87 2.62 16.52
N GLY A 11 12.97 3.61 17.41
CA GLY A 11 11.86 4.50 17.73
C GLY A 11 11.37 5.29 16.52
N THR A 12 12.29 5.81 15.69
CA THR A 12 11.95 6.53 14.46
C THR A 12 11.27 5.61 13.44
N VAL A 13 11.74 4.37 13.28
CA VAL A 13 11.11 3.39 12.37
C VAL A 13 9.69 3.05 12.83
N ASP A 14 9.52 2.81 14.12
CA ASP A 14 8.22 2.49 14.69
C ASP A 14 7.23 3.66 14.55
N LEU A 15 7.70 4.88 14.77
CA LEU A 15 6.93 6.10 14.54
C LEU A 15 6.48 6.20 13.06
N ILE A 16 7.40 6.02 12.12
CA ILE A 16 7.12 6.10 10.68
C ILE A 16 6.13 5.02 10.26
N THR A 17 6.31 3.78 10.71
CA THR A 17 5.39 2.68 10.39
C THR A 17 4.02 2.91 10.97
N THR A 18 3.93 3.39 12.21
CA THR A 18 2.66 3.72 12.87
C THR A 18 1.93 4.85 12.15
N ILE A 19 2.61 5.95 11.85
CA ILE A 19 2.01 7.06 11.08
C ILE A 19 1.53 6.56 9.72
N SER A 20 2.32 5.74 9.02
CA SER A 20 1.97 5.25 7.69
C SER A 20 0.76 4.31 7.70
N THR A 21 0.62 3.45 8.71
CA THR A 21 -0.53 2.55 8.85
C THR A 21 -1.83 3.30 9.13
N VAL A 22 -1.77 4.46 9.75
CA VAL A 22 -2.93 5.34 9.97
C VAL A 22 -3.17 6.23 8.75
N ALA A 23 -2.11 6.81 8.17
CA ALA A 23 -2.22 7.70 7.02
C ALA A 23 -2.74 6.99 5.76
N GLY A 24 -2.39 5.73 5.54
CA GLY A 24 -2.85 4.95 4.38
C GLY A 24 -4.38 4.92 4.25
N PRO A 25 -5.11 4.35 5.22
CA PRO A 25 -6.56 4.33 5.22
C PRO A 25 -7.20 5.73 5.18
N MET A 26 -6.60 6.72 5.84
CA MET A 26 -7.11 8.10 5.81
C MET A 26 -7.01 8.72 4.41
N LEU A 27 -5.86 8.58 3.74
CA LEU A 27 -5.66 9.13 2.39
C LEU A 27 -6.52 8.44 1.33
N THR A 28 -6.74 7.15 1.49
CA THR A 28 -7.55 6.36 0.55
C THR A 28 -9.02 6.28 0.95
N LEU A 29 -9.45 6.99 2.03
CA LEU A 29 -10.79 6.90 2.58
C LEU A 29 -11.25 5.44 2.81
N ASN A 30 -10.31 4.59 3.17
CA ASN A 30 -10.51 3.16 3.39
C ASN A 30 -11.15 2.43 2.19
N ILE A 31 -10.83 2.87 0.97
CA ILE A 31 -11.42 2.35 -0.27
C ILE A 31 -11.19 0.83 -0.44
N ALA A 32 -10.10 0.30 0.14
CA ALA A 32 -9.80 -1.12 0.06
C ALA A 32 -10.93 -1.99 0.64
N GLU A 33 -11.47 -1.60 1.80
CA GLU A 33 -12.61 -2.30 2.39
C GLU A 33 -13.91 -2.11 1.59
N SER A 34 -14.11 -0.92 1.03
CA SER A 34 -15.25 -0.65 0.16
C SER A 34 -15.21 -1.54 -1.09
N VAL A 35 -14.06 -1.65 -1.75
CA VAL A 35 -13.85 -2.54 -2.89
C VAL A 35 -14.15 -4.00 -2.53
N MET A 36 -13.72 -4.44 -1.34
CA MET A 36 -14.04 -5.77 -0.86
C MET A 36 -15.54 -5.98 -0.64
N ARG A 37 -16.21 -5.05 0.05
CA ARG A 37 -17.65 -5.17 0.35
C ARG A 37 -18.49 -5.19 -0.91
N PHE A 38 -18.27 -4.26 -1.83
CA PHE A 38 -18.98 -4.22 -3.10
C PHE A 38 -18.60 -5.40 -4.02
N GLY A 39 -17.38 -5.91 -3.94
CA GLY A 39 -16.96 -7.09 -4.70
C GLY A 39 -17.65 -8.39 -4.26
N LEU A 40 -18.15 -8.47 -3.02
CA LEU A 40 -18.91 -9.61 -2.50
C LEU A 40 -20.38 -9.58 -2.92
N ASP A 41 -20.88 -8.44 -3.41
CA ASP A 41 -22.25 -8.37 -3.91
C ASP A 41 -22.37 -9.12 -5.24
N LYS A 42 -23.41 -9.98 -5.33
CA LYS A 42 -23.62 -10.87 -6.48
C LYS A 42 -23.94 -10.12 -7.78
N ASP A 43 -24.55 -8.95 -7.65
CA ASP A 43 -24.99 -8.12 -8.76
C ASP A 43 -23.93 -7.05 -9.15
N ALA A 44 -22.83 -6.96 -8.41
CA ALA A 44 -21.80 -5.95 -8.67
C ALA A 44 -20.89 -6.32 -9.84
N ASP A 45 -20.60 -5.33 -10.67
CA ASP A 45 -19.60 -5.43 -11.72
C ASP A 45 -18.19 -5.33 -11.08
N LYS A 46 -17.58 -6.51 -10.86
CA LYS A 46 -16.29 -6.64 -10.19
C LYS A 46 -15.17 -5.87 -10.90
N GLU A 47 -15.25 -5.71 -12.22
CA GLU A 47 -14.24 -4.96 -12.98
C GLU A 47 -14.38 -3.45 -12.74
N LYS A 48 -15.60 -2.92 -12.75
CA LYS A 48 -15.85 -1.50 -12.43
C LYS A 48 -15.47 -1.15 -10.99
N ASN A 49 -15.73 -2.06 -10.06
CA ASN A 49 -15.35 -1.88 -8.66
C ASN A 49 -13.83 -1.75 -8.51
N THR A 50 -13.05 -2.61 -9.18
CA THR A 50 -11.58 -2.51 -9.20
C THR A 50 -11.11 -1.20 -9.85
N GLN A 51 -11.79 -0.73 -10.91
CA GLN A 51 -11.49 0.56 -11.57
C GLN A 51 -11.68 1.73 -10.61
N CYS A 52 -12.82 1.80 -9.92
CA CYS A 52 -13.11 2.85 -8.94
C CYS A 52 -12.05 2.88 -7.83
N GLY A 53 -11.70 1.72 -7.28
CA GLY A 53 -10.64 1.62 -6.28
C GLY A 53 -9.30 2.14 -6.79
N SER A 54 -8.94 1.80 -8.02
CA SER A 54 -7.69 2.27 -8.65
C SER A 54 -7.68 3.77 -8.90
N ILE A 55 -8.81 4.37 -9.28
CA ILE A 55 -8.93 5.83 -9.47
C ILE A 55 -8.75 6.55 -8.13
N VAL A 56 -9.39 6.07 -7.07
CA VAL A 56 -9.22 6.66 -5.72
C VAL A 56 -7.77 6.53 -5.25
N LEU A 57 -7.12 5.41 -5.52
CA LEU A 57 -5.69 5.24 -5.22
C LEU A 57 -4.82 6.26 -5.98
N LEU A 58 -5.11 6.51 -7.25
CA LEU A 58 -4.39 7.53 -8.05
C LEU A 58 -4.61 8.94 -7.46
N ILE A 59 -5.83 9.27 -7.06
CA ILE A 59 -6.14 10.55 -6.41
C ILE A 59 -5.37 10.65 -5.09
N ALA A 60 -5.36 9.59 -4.28
CA ALA A 60 -4.61 9.54 -3.03
C ALA A 60 -3.08 9.71 -3.25
N MET A 61 -2.53 9.16 -4.34
CA MET A 61 -1.14 9.38 -4.73
C MET A 61 -0.86 10.86 -5.01
N ILE A 62 -1.74 11.55 -5.73
CA ILE A 62 -1.58 12.99 -6.05
C ILE A 62 -1.69 13.82 -4.76
N ILE A 63 -2.69 13.54 -3.92
CA ILE A 63 -2.87 14.24 -2.63
C ILE A 63 -1.65 14.01 -1.73
N GLY A 64 -1.18 12.76 -1.62
CA GLY A 64 0.00 12.42 -0.85
C GLY A 64 1.25 13.17 -1.31
N LEU A 65 1.43 13.36 -2.62
CA LEU A 65 2.54 14.13 -3.18
C LEU A 65 2.48 15.61 -2.77
N VAL A 66 1.29 16.18 -2.75
CA VAL A 66 1.07 17.57 -2.29
C VAL A 66 1.30 17.69 -0.78
N LEU A 67 1.11 16.63 0.00
CA LEU A 67 1.33 16.63 1.44
C LEU A 67 2.81 16.45 1.85
N ILE A 68 3.70 16.05 0.95
CA ILE A 68 5.14 15.88 1.25
C ILE A 68 5.76 17.13 1.91
N PRO A 69 5.56 18.37 1.41
CA PRO A 69 6.15 19.54 2.05
C PRO A 69 5.63 19.77 3.47
N ILE A 70 4.38 19.36 3.77
CA ILE A 70 3.81 19.42 5.12
C ILE A 70 4.49 18.40 6.04
N CYS A 71 4.73 17.19 5.56
CA CYS A 71 5.48 16.17 6.30
C CYS A 71 6.92 16.61 6.62
N ARG A 72 7.54 17.40 5.75
CA ARG A 72 8.89 17.97 5.99
C ARG A 72 8.91 19.02 7.12
N CYS A 73 7.78 19.59 7.50
CA CYS A 73 7.70 20.48 8.65
C CYS A 73 7.82 19.73 9.98
N ILE A 74 7.68 18.41 9.99
CA ILE A 74 7.89 17.56 11.17
C ILE A 74 9.36 17.17 11.20
N THR A 75 10.13 17.74 12.11
CA THR A 75 11.60 17.63 12.16
C THR A 75 12.13 16.20 12.23
N GLU A 76 11.45 15.32 12.94
CA GLU A 76 11.85 13.92 13.12
C GLU A 76 11.63 13.03 11.88
N VAL A 77 10.77 13.44 10.97
CA VAL A 77 10.37 12.69 9.78
C VAL A 77 10.88 13.35 8.47
N SER A 78 11.42 14.56 8.56
CA SER A 78 11.77 15.37 7.38
C SER A 78 12.71 14.65 6.43
N ASP A 79 13.73 13.95 6.94
CA ASP A 79 14.72 13.23 6.13
C ASP A 79 14.15 11.96 5.49
N TYR A 80 13.06 11.42 6.07
CA TYR A 80 12.38 10.20 5.60
C TYR A 80 11.06 10.47 4.88
N ALA A 81 10.68 11.73 4.65
CA ALA A 81 9.39 12.10 4.07
C ALA A 81 9.09 11.38 2.73
N MET A 82 10.11 11.21 1.88
CA MET A 82 9.95 10.44 0.63
C MET A 82 9.75 8.95 0.88
N TYR A 83 10.43 8.36 1.85
CA TYR A 83 10.23 6.96 2.24
C TYR A 83 8.82 6.75 2.81
N VAL A 84 8.34 7.67 3.65
CA VAL A 84 6.97 7.65 4.20
C VAL A 84 5.96 7.69 3.07
N TYR A 85 6.11 8.60 2.10
CA TYR A 85 5.22 8.70 0.95
C TYR A 85 5.15 7.39 0.16
N PHE A 86 6.31 6.85 -0.27
CA PHE A 86 6.35 5.59 -1.01
C PHE A 86 5.83 4.41 -0.20
N TYR A 87 6.07 4.41 1.11
CA TYR A 87 5.56 3.37 1.99
C TYR A 87 4.04 3.41 2.10
N VAL A 88 3.45 4.57 2.33
CA VAL A 88 1.99 4.74 2.40
C VAL A 88 1.33 4.31 1.09
N ILE A 89 1.87 4.73 -0.05
CA ILE A 89 1.32 4.38 -1.37
C ILE A 89 1.44 2.88 -1.64
N SER A 90 2.61 2.29 -1.40
CA SER A 90 2.82 0.85 -1.61
C SER A 90 1.93 0.00 -0.70
N LEU A 91 1.79 0.41 0.56
CA LEU A 91 0.90 -0.24 1.51
C LEU A 91 -0.57 -0.15 1.07
N SER A 92 -1.03 1.04 0.69
CA SER A 92 -2.41 1.25 0.22
C SER A 92 -2.70 0.47 -1.07
N ALA A 93 -1.73 0.41 -2.00
CA ALA A 93 -1.87 -0.37 -3.22
C ALA A 93 -1.96 -1.88 -2.93
N SER A 94 -1.08 -2.42 -2.09
CA SER A 94 -1.12 -3.84 -1.73
C SER A 94 -2.43 -4.21 -1.04
N GLN A 95 -2.90 -3.39 -0.10
CA GLN A 95 -4.17 -3.59 0.59
C GLN A 95 -5.36 -3.55 -0.36
N LEU A 96 -5.42 -2.55 -1.26
CA LEU A 96 -6.50 -2.43 -2.25
C LEU A 96 -6.63 -3.69 -3.11
N PHE A 97 -5.53 -4.13 -3.73
CA PHE A 97 -5.57 -5.26 -4.64
C PHE A 97 -5.72 -6.61 -3.92
N LEU A 98 -5.25 -6.75 -2.68
CA LEU A 98 -5.54 -7.92 -1.86
C LEU A 98 -7.03 -7.96 -1.47
N CYS A 99 -7.63 -6.83 -1.10
CA CYS A 99 -9.07 -6.74 -0.83
C CYS A 99 -9.91 -7.00 -2.08
N ASP A 100 -9.45 -6.60 -3.26
CA ASP A 100 -10.07 -6.93 -4.54
C ASP A 100 -10.09 -8.45 -4.80
N LEU A 101 -8.99 -9.16 -4.51
CA LEU A 101 -8.97 -10.63 -4.57
C LEU A 101 -10.00 -11.26 -3.65
N ARG A 102 -10.13 -10.71 -2.44
CA ARG A 102 -11.12 -11.20 -1.46
C ARG A 102 -12.55 -10.91 -1.91
N GLY A 103 -12.82 -9.73 -2.47
CA GLY A 103 -14.10 -9.36 -3.05
C GLY A 103 -14.49 -10.23 -4.27
N LYS A 104 -13.50 -10.69 -5.02
CA LYS A 104 -13.68 -11.66 -6.12
C LYS A 104 -13.82 -13.13 -5.65
N GLU A 105 -13.84 -13.37 -4.35
CA GLU A 105 -13.91 -14.71 -3.72
C GLU A 105 -12.69 -15.60 -4.03
N LEU A 106 -11.57 -15.01 -4.45
CA LEU A 106 -10.31 -15.72 -4.72
C LEU A 106 -9.49 -15.89 -3.44
N LEU A 107 -10.08 -16.54 -2.42
CA LEU A 107 -9.53 -16.61 -1.06
C LEU A 107 -8.14 -17.27 -1.00
N LEU A 108 -7.88 -18.31 -1.80
CA LEU A 108 -6.57 -18.94 -1.86
C LEU A 108 -5.49 -17.97 -2.36
N LYS A 109 -5.80 -17.18 -3.40
CA LYS A 109 -4.86 -16.20 -3.95
C LYS A 109 -4.63 -15.03 -2.98
N TYR A 110 -5.69 -14.62 -2.27
CA TYR A 110 -5.60 -13.65 -1.19
C TYR A 110 -4.65 -14.13 -0.08
N SER A 111 -4.85 -15.36 0.40
CA SER A 111 -4.02 -15.95 1.47
C SER A 111 -2.55 -16.10 1.02
N LEU A 112 -2.31 -16.56 -0.22
CA LEU A 112 -0.97 -16.63 -0.79
C LEU A 112 -0.31 -15.25 -0.89
N GLY A 113 -1.07 -14.21 -1.23
CA GLY A 113 -0.58 -12.83 -1.27
C GLY A 113 -0.10 -12.34 0.11
N ASN A 114 -0.86 -12.63 1.18
CA ASN A 114 -0.47 -12.26 2.55
C ASN A 114 0.78 -13.04 3.02
N ILE A 115 0.86 -14.33 2.70
CA ILE A 115 2.06 -15.14 3.00
C ILE A 115 3.27 -14.58 2.25
N LEU A 116 3.11 -14.29 0.96
CA LEU A 116 4.15 -13.71 0.13
C LEU A 116 4.63 -12.36 0.71
N GLN A 117 3.69 -11.49 1.16
CA GLN A 117 4.02 -10.22 1.79
C GLN A 117 4.92 -10.41 3.01
N THR A 118 4.53 -11.28 3.93
CA THR A 118 5.27 -11.54 5.15
C THR A 118 6.66 -12.11 4.87
N LEU A 119 6.75 -13.08 3.95
CA LEU A 119 8.02 -13.69 3.55
C LEU A 119 8.95 -12.68 2.88
N MET A 120 8.43 -11.86 1.95
CA MET A 120 9.23 -10.84 1.27
C MET A 120 9.73 -9.77 2.23
N ILE A 121 8.90 -9.31 3.18
CA ILE A 121 9.32 -8.38 4.22
C ILE A 121 10.46 -8.99 5.04
N ALA A 122 10.34 -10.25 5.48
CA ALA A 122 11.35 -10.91 6.29
C ALA A 122 12.69 -11.07 5.52
N ILE A 123 12.63 -11.58 4.28
CA ILE A 123 13.81 -11.81 3.45
C ILE A 123 14.52 -10.48 3.13
N LEU A 124 13.77 -9.46 2.70
CA LEU A 124 14.35 -8.17 2.35
C LEU A 124 14.92 -7.44 3.57
N ASN A 125 14.26 -7.53 4.74
CA ASN A 125 14.81 -6.97 5.98
C ASN A 125 16.13 -7.63 6.35
N ILE A 126 16.20 -8.96 6.32
CA ILE A 126 17.46 -9.67 6.60
C ILE A 126 18.54 -9.23 5.59
N THR A 127 18.21 -9.15 4.32
CA THR A 127 19.17 -8.76 3.29
C THR A 127 19.65 -7.31 3.46
N PHE A 128 18.75 -6.35 3.64
CA PHE A 128 19.14 -4.94 3.73
C PHE A 128 19.84 -4.61 5.05
N LEU A 129 19.41 -5.20 6.16
CA LEU A 129 20.02 -4.91 7.47
C LEU A 129 21.33 -5.67 7.68
N LEU A 130 21.41 -6.97 7.32
CA LEU A 130 22.59 -7.79 7.60
C LEU A 130 23.63 -7.73 6.48
N VAL A 131 23.22 -7.82 5.19
CA VAL A 131 24.16 -7.86 4.06
C VAL A 131 24.59 -6.45 3.66
N PHE A 132 23.63 -5.56 3.43
CA PHE A 132 23.91 -4.18 2.99
C PHE A 132 24.17 -3.22 4.14
N LYS A 133 23.93 -3.63 5.40
CA LYS A 133 24.11 -2.81 6.60
C LYS A 133 23.43 -1.44 6.49
N MET A 134 22.32 -1.41 5.75
CA MET A 134 21.49 -0.22 5.65
C MET A 134 20.69 -0.06 6.94
N GLU A 135 20.77 1.11 7.54
CA GLU A 135 20.08 1.43 8.79
C GLU A 135 18.55 1.56 8.58
N THR A 136 17.93 2.57 9.18
CA THR A 136 16.48 2.86 9.09
C THR A 136 15.95 2.87 7.64
N GLY A 137 16.73 3.41 6.69
CA GLY A 137 16.34 3.45 5.27
C GLY A 137 16.18 2.07 4.65
N GLY A 138 17.04 1.10 5.04
CA GLY A 138 16.96 -0.29 4.54
C GLY A 138 15.68 -0.99 5.00
N TYR A 139 15.29 -0.78 6.25
CA TYR A 139 14.04 -1.32 6.78
C TYR A 139 12.82 -0.79 6.01
N LEU A 140 12.73 0.52 5.80
CA LEU A 140 11.63 1.13 5.05
C LEU A 140 11.60 0.68 3.59
N LEU A 141 12.77 0.57 2.93
CA LEU A 141 12.87 0.04 1.57
C LEU A 141 12.37 -1.40 1.47
N ALA A 142 12.68 -2.25 2.46
CA ALA A 142 12.19 -3.63 2.48
C ALA A 142 10.66 -3.69 2.45
N TYR A 143 10.00 -2.86 3.25
CA TYR A 143 8.54 -2.78 3.26
C TYR A 143 7.96 -2.23 1.96
N ILE A 144 8.55 -1.18 1.40
CA ILE A 144 8.12 -0.58 0.14
C ILE A 144 8.19 -1.62 -0.98
N ILE A 145 9.32 -2.29 -1.15
CA ILE A 145 9.54 -3.27 -2.21
C ILE A 145 8.61 -4.48 -2.02
N ALA A 146 8.49 -5.01 -0.80
CA ALA A 146 7.59 -6.13 -0.51
C ALA A 146 6.14 -5.80 -0.87
N ASN A 147 5.64 -4.63 -0.47
CA ASN A 147 4.29 -4.19 -0.78
C ASN A 147 4.07 -4.01 -2.28
N PHE A 148 5.03 -3.46 -3.03
CA PHE A 148 4.93 -3.34 -4.48
C PHE A 148 4.89 -4.71 -5.17
N ILE A 149 5.72 -5.67 -4.75
CA ILE A 149 5.71 -7.03 -5.28
C ILE A 149 4.34 -7.68 -5.06
N VAL A 150 3.79 -7.53 -3.86
CA VAL A 150 2.47 -8.08 -3.52
C VAL A 150 1.34 -7.40 -4.30
N ALA A 151 1.41 -6.08 -4.49
CA ALA A 151 0.44 -5.36 -5.33
C ALA A 151 0.47 -5.88 -6.78
N ILE A 152 1.65 -6.05 -7.37
CA ILE A 152 1.81 -6.62 -8.71
C ILE A 152 1.27 -8.05 -8.77
N TYR A 153 1.61 -8.89 -7.78
CA TYR A 153 1.06 -10.25 -7.67
C TYR A 153 -0.47 -10.22 -7.64
N ALA A 154 -1.07 -9.38 -6.81
CA ALA A 154 -2.53 -9.31 -6.64
C ALA A 154 -3.22 -8.81 -7.93
N ILE A 155 -2.65 -7.84 -8.64
CA ILE A 155 -3.15 -7.36 -9.94
C ILE A 155 -3.15 -8.51 -10.97
N ILE A 156 -2.08 -9.27 -11.05
CA ILE A 156 -1.96 -10.38 -12.00
C ILE A 156 -2.93 -11.52 -11.61
N ALA A 157 -2.94 -11.91 -10.33
CA ALA A 157 -3.77 -12.99 -9.81
C ALA A 157 -5.26 -12.71 -9.93
N GLY A 158 -5.67 -11.44 -9.72
CA GLY A 158 -7.05 -10.96 -9.83
C GLY A 158 -7.47 -10.55 -11.23
N LYS A 159 -6.57 -10.68 -12.24
CA LYS A 159 -6.78 -10.14 -13.60
C LYS A 159 -7.14 -8.65 -13.60
N GLY A 160 -6.64 -7.89 -12.61
CA GLY A 160 -6.90 -6.47 -12.46
C GLY A 160 -6.46 -5.62 -13.66
N TYR A 161 -5.51 -6.13 -14.47
CA TYR A 161 -5.08 -5.48 -15.70
C TYR A 161 -6.22 -5.27 -16.71
N LYS A 162 -7.30 -6.07 -16.66
CA LYS A 162 -8.49 -5.88 -17.49
C LYS A 162 -9.26 -4.62 -17.12
N ALA A 163 -9.25 -4.26 -15.85
CA ALA A 163 -9.87 -3.03 -15.34
C ALA A 163 -9.14 -1.76 -15.86
N PHE A 164 -7.86 -1.84 -16.21
CA PHE A 164 -7.10 -0.74 -16.79
C PHE A 164 -7.32 -0.54 -18.29
N SER A 165 -8.10 -1.41 -18.94
CA SER A 165 -8.50 -1.20 -20.34
C SER A 165 -9.54 -0.10 -20.39
N PHE A 166 -9.11 1.12 -20.72
CA PHE A 166 -9.87 2.39 -20.69
C PHE A 166 -11.07 2.48 -21.65
N HIS A 167 -11.58 1.37 -22.19
CA HIS A 167 -12.59 1.43 -23.25
C HIS A 167 -14.03 1.70 -22.79
N ASN A 168 -14.33 1.67 -21.47
CA ASN A 168 -15.69 1.94 -20.96
C ASN A 168 -15.66 2.67 -19.61
N ILE A 169 -15.22 3.93 -19.63
CA ILE A 169 -15.45 4.83 -18.49
C ILE A 169 -16.83 5.45 -18.66
N ASP A 170 -17.87 4.78 -18.20
CA ASP A 170 -19.17 5.40 -18.03
C ASP A 170 -19.11 6.35 -16.83
N ARG A 171 -19.30 7.64 -17.11
CA ARG A 171 -19.30 8.75 -16.11
C ARG A 171 -20.29 8.57 -14.96
N LEU A 172 -21.25 7.67 -15.09
CA LEU A 172 -22.30 7.41 -14.10
C LEU A 172 -21.85 6.59 -12.89
N SER A 173 -20.73 5.86 -13.00
CA SER A 173 -20.23 4.99 -11.94
C SER A 173 -19.56 5.75 -10.77
N LEU A 174 -19.09 6.98 -11.02
CA LEU A 174 -18.42 7.82 -10.01
C LEU A 174 -19.41 8.55 -9.07
N ILE A 175 -20.68 8.62 -9.41
CA ILE A 175 -21.69 9.40 -8.67
C ILE A 175 -22.44 8.52 -7.64
N HIS A 176 -22.36 7.19 -7.75
CA HIS A 176 -23.10 6.23 -6.91
C HIS A 176 -22.27 5.59 -5.77
N ILE A 177 -21.07 6.09 -5.50
CA ILE A 177 -20.27 5.76 -4.31
C ILE A 177 -20.33 6.95 -3.36
#